data_5e4aa2ee569859494d7a0112282696ec
#
_entry.id   5e4aa2ee569859494d7a0112282696ec
#
_cell.length_a   1.000
_cell.length_b   1.000
_cell.length_c   1.000
_cell.angle_alpha   90.00
_cell.angle_beta   90.00
_cell.angle_gamma   90.00
#
_symmetry.space_group_name_H-M   'P 1'
#
loop_
_entity.id
_entity.type
_entity.pdbx_description
1 polymer ?
#
loop_
_entity_poly.entity_id
_entity_poly.type
_entity_poly.pdbx_seq_one_letter_code
_entity_poly.pdbx_strand_id
1 'polypeptide(L)'
;MIKLPKITEASIDLSTICQLHCVECSTSKGITHAGIVGKGQLSFEDFSNFIDTNPEIKGIEMSNWGEIFLNKDIVKILEYAFRKGVTLYCGNGTNFNNVSEEALEALVKYRVEYLNISIDGATQETYSIYRVGGNLCNVLQNIERLNNYKERYNSEYPKLSWQFVIFGHNEQDLPKVKELCLKYNMAFNPKLNYSQFSPVKDKEFVRRESGLGVADRDEYRLKHNHEYKAPCYHCFSSPQINWNGDILGCSVNKWRSLGNVKDGSLTQWTESEGFKALVELLFEGRDTSIDLPCKHCPNLVKVLSCPLSIEGLQKYNEYIAPALR
;
A
#
# COMPACT_ATOMS: atom_id res chain seq x y z
N MET A 1 10.87 23.14 17.98
CA MET A 1 10.79 22.16 16.86
C MET A 1 10.28 20.83 17.40
N ILE A 2 9.23 20.27 16.83
CA ILE A 2 8.65 18.99 17.24
C ILE A 2 9.68 17.88 17.02
N LYS A 3 9.92 17.05 18.04
CA LYS A 3 10.82 15.89 17.92
C LYS A 3 10.01 14.69 17.42
N LEU A 4 10.25 14.31 16.17
CA LEU A 4 9.64 13.14 15.56
C LEU A 4 10.42 11.85 15.89
N PRO A 5 9.75 10.68 15.90
CA PRO A 5 10.44 9.40 15.98
C PRO A 5 11.34 9.18 14.75
N LYS A 6 12.35 8.34 14.91
CA LYS A 6 13.22 7.95 13.80
C LYS A 6 12.43 7.11 12.79
N ILE A 7 12.64 7.37 11.49
CA ILE A 7 12.04 6.58 10.41
C ILE A 7 12.80 5.25 10.32
N THR A 8 12.09 4.15 10.47
CA THR A 8 12.62 2.78 10.36
C THR A 8 11.90 1.94 9.30
N GLU A 9 10.89 2.52 8.67
CA GLU A 9 10.09 1.93 7.61
C GLU A 9 10.13 2.81 6.36
N ALA A 10 9.96 2.22 5.20
CA ALA A 10 9.78 2.93 3.93
C ALA A 10 8.70 2.25 3.08
N SER A 11 8.11 3.00 2.17
CA SER A 11 7.25 2.45 1.11
C SER A 11 7.93 2.71 -0.23
N ILE A 12 8.15 1.68 -1.04
CA ILE A 12 8.86 1.81 -2.30
C ILE A 12 8.04 1.23 -3.44
N ASP A 13 7.79 2.02 -4.48
CA ASP A 13 7.16 1.52 -5.70
C ASP A 13 8.14 0.64 -6.49
N LEU A 14 8.04 -0.68 -6.35
CA LEU A 14 8.84 -1.61 -7.17
C LEU A 14 8.47 -1.52 -8.65
N SER A 15 7.21 -1.19 -8.96
CA SER A 15 6.73 -0.96 -10.31
C SER A 15 5.52 -0.02 -10.28
N THR A 16 5.49 0.97 -11.16
CA THR A 16 4.31 1.82 -11.40
C THR A 16 3.53 1.36 -12.64
N ILE A 17 3.95 0.24 -13.25
CA ILE A 17 3.28 -0.39 -14.39
C ILE A 17 2.29 -1.44 -13.87
N CYS A 18 1.11 -1.50 -14.48
CA CYS A 18 0.12 -2.53 -14.20
C CYS A 18 -0.51 -3.01 -15.50
N GLN A 19 -0.81 -4.30 -15.60
CA GLN A 19 -1.49 -4.91 -16.74
C GLN A 19 -3.01 -4.84 -16.64
N LEU A 20 -3.56 -4.52 -15.44
CA LEU A 20 -4.99 -4.36 -15.24
C LEU A 20 -5.45 -2.92 -15.49
N HIS A 21 -6.73 -2.77 -15.79
CA HIS A 21 -7.40 -1.48 -16.04
C HIS A 21 -8.53 -1.24 -15.04
N CYS A 22 -8.23 -1.39 -13.73
CA CYS A 22 -9.23 -1.21 -12.66
C CYS A 22 -9.88 0.17 -12.74
N VAL A 23 -11.23 0.20 -12.63
CA VAL A 23 -12.06 1.36 -12.98
C VAL A 23 -11.68 2.65 -12.29
N GLU A 24 -11.38 2.61 -10.97
CA GLU A 24 -11.03 3.82 -10.19
C GLU A 24 -9.54 3.98 -9.90
N CYS A 25 -8.69 3.12 -10.47
CA CYS A 25 -7.26 3.18 -10.23
C CYS A 25 -6.62 4.37 -10.98
N SER A 26 -5.86 5.19 -10.26
CA SER A 26 -5.14 6.33 -10.84
C SER A 26 -4.13 5.91 -11.90
N THR A 27 -3.52 4.73 -11.76
CA THR A 27 -2.60 4.15 -12.74
C THR A 27 -3.34 3.81 -14.04
N SER A 28 -4.48 3.15 -13.96
CA SER A 28 -5.31 2.81 -15.13
C SER A 28 -5.85 4.04 -15.86
N LYS A 29 -6.20 5.08 -15.10
CA LYS A 29 -6.65 6.37 -15.63
C LYS A 29 -5.51 7.23 -16.19
N GLY A 30 -4.26 6.76 -16.14
CA GLY A 30 -3.09 7.52 -16.59
C GLY A 30 -2.69 8.72 -15.72
N ILE A 31 -3.38 8.94 -14.61
CA ILE A 31 -3.18 10.11 -13.75
C ILE A 31 -1.78 10.09 -13.11
N THR A 32 -1.34 8.92 -12.65
CA THR A 32 -0.01 8.76 -12.06
C THR A 32 1.09 8.90 -13.10
N HIS A 33 0.87 8.37 -14.30
CA HIS A 33 1.84 8.39 -15.39
C HIS A 33 2.04 9.79 -15.99
N ALA A 34 1.04 10.66 -15.92
CA ALA A 34 1.14 12.05 -16.37
C ALA A 34 1.84 12.98 -15.35
N GLY A 35 1.99 12.54 -14.10
CA GLY A 35 2.63 13.29 -13.02
C GLY A 35 4.06 12.84 -12.70
N ILE A 36 4.54 13.24 -11.52
CA ILE A 36 5.89 12.93 -11.02
C ILE A 36 6.14 11.42 -10.84
N VAL A 37 5.09 10.63 -10.62
CA VAL A 37 5.20 9.18 -10.45
C VAL A 37 5.78 8.52 -11.70
N GLY A 38 5.31 8.94 -12.88
CA GLY A 38 5.80 8.39 -14.14
C GLY A 38 5.48 6.91 -14.33
N LYS A 39 6.19 6.29 -15.29
CA LYS A 39 6.00 4.89 -15.66
C LYS A 39 7.35 4.17 -15.68
N GLY A 40 7.57 3.24 -14.76
CA GLY A 40 8.82 2.52 -14.65
C GLY A 40 8.85 1.42 -13.61
N GLN A 41 10.04 0.86 -13.43
CA GLN A 41 10.33 -0.20 -12.48
C GLN A 41 11.63 0.13 -11.75
N LEU A 42 11.66 -0.11 -10.44
CA LEU A 42 12.86 0.03 -9.63
C LEU A 42 13.88 -1.04 -10.05
N SER A 43 15.12 -0.63 -10.32
CA SER A 43 16.20 -1.57 -10.60
C SER A 43 16.71 -2.24 -9.32
N PHE A 44 17.27 -3.44 -9.46
CA PHE A 44 17.94 -4.10 -8.34
C PHE A 44 19.09 -3.26 -7.77
N GLU A 45 19.84 -2.57 -8.62
CA GLU A 45 20.94 -1.70 -8.22
C GLU A 45 20.44 -0.54 -7.34
N ASP A 46 19.40 0.17 -7.77
CA ASP A 46 18.82 1.27 -6.99
C ASP A 46 18.26 0.78 -5.64
N PHE A 47 17.61 -0.41 -5.63
CA PHE A 47 17.11 -1.01 -4.41
C PHE A 47 18.24 -1.38 -3.43
N SER A 48 19.29 -2.04 -3.93
CA SER A 48 20.42 -2.43 -3.09
C SER A 48 21.17 -1.21 -2.53
N ASN A 49 21.36 -0.18 -3.35
CA ASN A 49 21.96 1.07 -2.91
C ASN A 49 21.12 1.77 -1.83
N PHE A 50 19.78 1.75 -1.99
CA PHE A 50 18.88 2.30 -0.97
C PHE A 50 19.04 1.58 0.37
N ILE A 51 19.03 0.25 0.38
CA ILE A 51 19.21 -0.55 1.61
C ILE A 51 20.58 -0.26 2.26
N ASP A 52 21.65 -0.21 1.47
CA ASP A 52 23.00 -0.02 2.00
C ASP A 52 23.23 1.40 2.54
N THR A 53 22.56 2.39 1.97
CA THR A 53 22.64 3.79 2.41
C THR A 53 21.74 4.09 3.62
N ASN A 54 20.74 3.24 3.89
CA ASN A 54 19.74 3.45 4.95
C ASN A 54 19.68 2.23 5.92
N PRO A 55 20.74 1.94 6.69
CA PRO A 55 20.82 0.76 7.56
C PRO A 55 19.81 0.77 8.71
N GLU A 56 19.18 1.92 9.00
CA GLU A 56 18.10 2.08 9.97
C GLU A 56 16.77 1.48 9.49
N ILE A 57 16.55 1.34 8.18
CA ILE A 57 15.32 0.79 7.62
C ILE A 57 15.25 -0.71 7.91
N LYS A 58 14.14 -1.13 8.52
CA LYS A 58 13.86 -2.51 8.95
C LYS A 58 12.71 -3.15 8.18
N GLY A 59 11.82 -2.34 7.63
CA GLY A 59 10.69 -2.83 6.84
C GLY A 59 10.42 -1.97 5.61
N ILE A 60 9.94 -2.62 4.54
CA ILE A 60 9.58 -1.96 3.29
C ILE A 60 8.24 -2.49 2.78
N GLU A 61 7.28 -1.57 2.65
CA GLU A 61 6.08 -1.76 1.85
C GLU A 61 6.43 -1.67 0.36
N MET A 62 6.10 -2.71 -0.41
CA MET A 62 6.54 -2.84 -1.80
C MET A 62 5.56 -2.28 -2.84
N SER A 63 4.36 -1.88 -2.44
CA SER A 63 3.27 -1.60 -3.38
C SER A 63 2.56 -0.28 -3.11
N ASN A 64 2.29 0.49 -4.15
CA ASN A 64 1.37 1.63 -4.10
C ASN A 64 0.66 1.84 -5.44
N TRP A 65 1.40 2.06 -6.55
CA TRP A 65 0.80 2.52 -7.80
C TRP A 65 0.67 1.48 -8.91
N GLY A 66 1.43 0.41 -8.90
CA GLY A 66 1.48 -0.55 -10.00
C GLY A 66 1.24 -1.98 -9.57
N GLU A 67 1.91 -2.89 -10.25
CA GLU A 67 1.92 -4.31 -9.92
C GLU A 67 3.36 -4.79 -9.70
N ILE A 68 3.68 -5.19 -8.48
CA ILE A 68 5.04 -5.55 -8.06
C ILE A 68 5.63 -6.72 -8.86
N PHE A 69 4.81 -7.69 -9.26
CA PHE A 69 5.25 -8.89 -9.99
C PHE A 69 5.56 -8.63 -11.47
N LEU A 70 5.34 -7.40 -11.95
CA LEU A 70 5.86 -6.98 -13.26
C LEU A 70 7.31 -6.49 -13.18
N ASN A 71 7.86 -6.29 -11.97
CA ASN A 71 9.26 -5.94 -11.81
C ASN A 71 10.14 -7.14 -12.14
N LYS A 72 11.01 -6.98 -13.15
CA LYS A 72 11.91 -8.04 -13.63
C LYS A 72 12.97 -8.49 -12.63
N ASP A 73 13.29 -7.63 -11.67
CA ASP A 73 14.30 -7.90 -10.64
C ASP A 73 13.68 -8.35 -9.30
N ILE A 74 12.37 -8.63 -9.25
CA ILE A 74 11.63 -8.94 -8.00
C ILE A 74 12.34 -10.02 -7.17
N VAL A 75 12.77 -11.11 -7.77
CA VAL A 75 13.43 -12.22 -7.06
C VAL A 75 14.73 -11.78 -6.40
N LYS A 76 15.56 -10.98 -7.11
CA LYS A 76 16.81 -10.44 -6.57
C LYS A 76 16.55 -9.47 -5.41
N ILE A 77 15.51 -8.64 -5.54
CA ILE A 77 15.08 -7.70 -4.51
C ILE A 77 14.68 -8.44 -3.24
N LEU A 78 13.84 -9.49 -3.36
CA LEU A 78 13.40 -10.31 -2.23
C LEU A 78 14.58 -10.99 -1.53
N GLU A 79 15.50 -11.59 -2.31
CA GLU A 79 16.70 -12.24 -1.77
C GLU A 79 17.59 -11.25 -1.02
N TYR A 80 17.84 -10.09 -1.62
CA TYR A 80 18.75 -9.09 -1.04
C TYR A 80 18.20 -8.53 0.28
N ALA A 81 16.93 -8.16 0.31
CA ALA A 81 16.29 -7.68 1.54
C ALA A 81 16.37 -8.73 2.66
N PHE A 82 16.05 -9.99 2.35
CA PHE A 82 16.17 -11.09 3.32
C PHE A 82 17.59 -11.21 3.87
N ARG A 83 18.61 -11.17 3.02
CA ARG A 83 20.04 -11.26 3.43
C ARG A 83 20.49 -10.07 4.26
N LYS A 84 19.87 -8.88 4.06
CA LYS A 84 20.15 -7.67 4.84
C LYS A 84 19.30 -7.54 6.12
N GLY A 85 18.39 -8.50 6.36
CA GLY A 85 17.50 -8.49 7.52
C GLY A 85 16.43 -7.39 7.43
N VAL A 86 16.04 -7.00 6.20
CA VAL A 86 14.95 -6.05 5.94
C VAL A 86 13.70 -6.83 5.59
N THR A 87 12.64 -6.60 6.36
CA THR A 87 11.33 -7.24 6.15
C THR A 87 10.60 -6.60 4.98
N LEU A 88 10.14 -7.41 4.04
CA LEU A 88 9.32 -6.95 2.92
C LEU A 88 7.86 -7.37 3.10
N TYR A 89 6.94 -6.48 2.73
CA TYR A 89 5.50 -6.74 2.78
C TYR A 89 4.75 -5.97 1.69
N CYS A 90 3.51 -6.40 1.40
CA CYS A 90 2.64 -5.81 0.40
C CYS A 90 1.26 -5.53 1.03
N GLY A 91 1.14 -4.44 1.76
CA GLY A 91 -0.05 -4.05 2.51
C GLY A 91 -1.08 -3.26 1.68
N ASN A 92 -0.62 -2.50 0.68
CA ASN A 92 -1.52 -1.78 -0.23
C ASN A 92 -2.18 -2.70 -1.27
N GLY A 93 -1.56 -3.84 -1.54
CA GLY A 93 -2.14 -4.91 -2.33
C GLY A 93 -1.49 -5.12 -3.70
N THR A 94 -1.50 -6.36 -4.14
CA THR A 94 -1.12 -6.82 -5.49
C THR A 94 -2.33 -7.42 -6.19
N ASN A 95 -2.37 -7.37 -7.53
CA ASN A 95 -3.44 -8.04 -8.28
C ASN A 95 -3.22 -9.54 -8.48
N PHE A 96 -1.98 -10.01 -8.31
CA PHE A 96 -1.57 -11.42 -8.30
C PHE A 96 -1.97 -12.24 -9.53
N ASN A 97 -2.27 -11.58 -10.67
CA ASN A 97 -2.68 -12.28 -11.91
C ASN A 97 -1.50 -12.93 -12.63
N ASN A 98 -0.36 -12.24 -12.69
CA ASN A 98 0.82 -12.69 -13.44
C ASN A 98 2.01 -12.78 -12.48
N VAL A 99 2.19 -13.94 -11.86
CA VAL A 99 3.32 -14.21 -10.95
C VAL A 99 4.09 -15.41 -11.50
N SER A 100 5.41 -15.26 -11.68
CA SER A 100 6.25 -16.38 -12.12
C SER A 100 6.46 -17.41 -11.00
N GLU A 101 6.82 -18.64 -11.37
CA GLU A 101 7.13 -19.71 -10.41
C GLU A 101 8.26 -19.28 -9.47
N GLU A 102 9.31 -18.68 -10.04
CA GLU A 102 10.47 -18.22 -9.29
C GLU A 102 10.09 -17.15 -8.26
N ALA A 103 9.13 -16.25 -8.63
CA ALA A 103 8.65 -15.25 -7.71
C ALA A 103 7.78 -15.85 -6.60
N LEU A 104 6.90 -16.82 -6.91
CA LEU A 104 6.12 -17.54 -5.90
C LEU A 104 7.01 -18.26 -4.90
N GLU A 105 8.02 -18.99 -5.39
CA GLU A 105 8.98 -19.67 -4.52
C GLU A 105 9.80 -18.69 -3.68
N ALA A 106 10.26 -17.57 -4.29
CA ALA A 106 11.04 -16.53 -3.62
C ALA A 106 10.27 -15.84 -2.48
N LEU A 107 8.96 -15.59 -2.64
CA LEU A 107 8.11 -15.04 -1.59
C LEU A 107 8.16 -15.88 -0.30
N VAL A 108 8.17 -17.19 -0.45
CA VAL A 108 8.23 -18.12 0.68
C VAL A 108 9.67 -18.29 1.20
N LYS A 109 10.61 -18.54 0.30
CA LYS A 109 12.03 -18.80 0.61
C LYS A 109 12.68 -17.62 1.33
N TYR A 110 12.36 -16.39 0.91
CA TYR A 110 12.89 -15.16 1.48
C TYR A 110 11.93 -14.50 2.47
N ARG A 111 10.89 -15.24 2.91
CA ARG A 111 10.03 -14.91 4.03
C ARG A 111 9.43 -13.51 3.94
N VAL A 112 8.82 -13.17 2.79
CA VAL A 112 7.99 -11.97 2.71
C VAL A 112 6.92 -12.06 3.81
N GLU A 113 6.80 -11.03 4.63
CA GLU A 113 6.00 -11.09 5.86
C GLU A 113 4.51 -11.23 5.55
N TYR A 114 4.03 -10.42 4.61
CA TYR A 114 2.61 -10.27 4.39
C TYR A 114 2.28 -9.90 2.94
N LEU A 115 1.23 -10.49 2.39
CA LEU A 115 0.67 -10.15 1.09
C LEU A 115 -0.83 -9.89 1.18
N ASN A 116 -1.24 -8.67 0.88
CA ASN A 116 -2.61 -8.34 0.54
C ASN A 116 -2.85 -8.63 -0.95
N ILE A 117 -3.73 -9.57 -1.25
CA ILE A 117 -4.12 -9.88 -2.63
C ILE A 117 -5.47 -9.21 -2.89
N SER A 118 -5.50 -8.32 -3.88
CA SER A 118 -6.65 -7.48 -4.19
C SER A 118 -7.65 -8.22 -5.08
N ILE A 119 -8.68 -8.81 -4.47
CA ILE A 119 -9.69 -9.63 -5.15
C ILE A 119 -11.09 -9.09 -4.81
N ASP A 120 -11.67 -8.31 -5.72
CA ASP A 120 -12.91 -7.58 -5.49
C ASP A 120 -14.13 -8.32 -6.10
N GLY A 121 -14.21 -9.65 -5.92
CA GLY A 121 -15.32 -10.49 -6.35
C GLY A 121 -15.11 -11.95 -5.98
N ALA A 122 -16.20 -12.69 -5.73
CA ALA A 122 -16.17 -14.14 -5.48
C ALA A 122 -16.31 -14.97 -6.76
N THR A 123 -16.69 -14.36 -7.86
CA THR A 123 -16.84 -14.97 -9.19
C THR A 123 -16.09 -14.13 -10.23
N GLN A 124 -15.77 -14.74 -11.39
CA GLN A 124 -15.15 -13.97 -12.49
C GLN A 124 -16.04 -12.79 -12.91
N GLU A 125 -17.34 -12.97 -12.88
CA GLU A 125 -18.30 -11.92 -13.25
C GLU A 125 -18.19 -10.72 -12.33
N THR A 126 -18.34 -10.88 -11.02
CA THR A 126 -18.25 -9.77 -10.05
C THR A 126 -16.84 -9.18 -9.96
N TYR A 127 -15.81 -10.03 -10.05
CA TYR A 127 -14.40 -9.61 -10.03
C TYR A 127 -14.06 -8.69 -11.21
N SER A 128 -14.47 -9.06 -12.43
CA SER A 128 -14.08 -8.31 -13.64
C SER A 128 -14.79 -6.96 -13.80
N ILE A 129 -15.88 -6.71 -13.08
CA ILE A 129 -16.56 -5.39 -13.10
C ILE A 129 -15.62 -4.28 -12.63
N TYR A 130 -14.82 -4.54 -11.59
CA TYR A 130 -13.84 -3.59 -11.11
C TYR A 130 -12.42 -3.89 -11.62
N ARG A 131 -11.98 -5.15 -11.56
CA ARG A 131 -10.63 -5.62 -11.95
C ARG A 131 -10.56 -5.93 -13.45
N VAL A 132 -10.84 -4.91 -14.28
CA VAL A 132 -10.88 -5.05 -15.75
C VAL A 132 -9.55 -5.59 -16.29
N GLY A 133 -9.64 -6.67 -17.09
CA GLY A 133 -8.49 -7.40 -17.64
C GLY A 133 -7.92 -8.47 -16.70
N GLY A 134 -8.45 -8.61 -15.49
CA GLY A 134 -8.04 -9.64 -14.55
C GLY A 134 -8.75 -10.98 -14.77
N ASN A 135 -8.07 -12.07 -14.40
CA ASN A 135 -8.58 -13.43 -14.43
C ASN A 135 -8.55 -14.01 -13.02
N LEU A 136 -9.72 -14.20 -12.42
CA LEU A 136 -9.85 -14.70 -11.05
C LEU A 136 -9.27 -16.13 -10.91
N CYS A 137 -9.44 -16.97 -11.93
CA CYS A 137 -8.89 -18.33 -11.91
C CYS A 137 -7.37 -18.31 -11.78
N ASN A 138 -6.67 -17.44 -12.52
CA ASN A 138 -5.22 -17.29 -12.42
C ASN A 138 -4.81 -16.84 -11.01
N VAL A 139 -5.52 -15.90 -10.42
CA VAL A 139 -5.25 -15.42 -9.05
C VAL A 139 -5.36 -16.55 -8.04
N LEU A 140 -6.46 -17.32 -8.10
CA LEU A 140 -6.70 -18.44 -7.19
C LEU A 140 -5.67 -19.57 -7.38
N GLN A 141 -5.31 -19.89 -8.62
CA GLN A 141 -4.23 -20.86 -8.91
C GLN A 141 -2.89 -20.40 -8.37
N ASN A 142 -2.53 -19.12 -8.51
CA ASN A 142 -1.29 -18.58 -7.96
C ASN A 142 -1.28 -18.65 -6.41
N ILE A 143 -2.43 -18.44 -5.76
CA ILE A 143 -2.58 -18.61 -4.30
C ILE A 143 -2.38 -20.08 -3.91
N GLU A 144 -3.00 -21.03 -4.64
CA GLU A 144 -2.80 -22.46 -4.39
C GLU A 144 -1.33 -22.87 -4.53
N ARG A 145 -0.66 -22.42 -5.61
CA ARG A 145 0.77 -22.69 -5.83
C ARG A 145 1.64 -22.10 -4.72
N LEU A 146 1.34 -20.87 -4.27
CA LEU A 146 2.04 -20.24 -3.16
C LEU A 146 1.86 -21.04 -1.86
N ASN A 147 0.65 -21.52 -1.55
CA ASN A 147 0.39 -22.36 -0.40
C ASN A 147 1.15 -23.70 -0.49
N ASN A 148 1.25 -24.31 -1.67
CA ASN A 148 2.09 -25.52 -1.89
C ASN A 148 3.57 -25.25 -1.60
N TYR A 149 4.11 -24.07 -1.99
CA TYR A 149 5.47 -23.67 -1.60
C TYR A 149 5.60 -23.48 -0.09
N LYS A 150 4.60 -22.87 0.58
CA LYS A 150 4.61 -22.73 2.05
C LYS A 150 4.67 -24.10 2.74
N GLU A 151 3.90 -25.08 2.29
CA GLU A 151 3.95 -26.45 2.80
C GLU A 151 5.34 -27.09 2.56
N ARG A 152 5.86 -26.98 1.32
CA ARG A 152 7.16 -27.51 0.94
C ARG A 152 8.32 -26.96 1.77
N TYR A 153 8.28 -25.66 2.10
CA TYR A 153 9.28 -24.97 2.90
C TYR A 153 8.99 -25.00 4.40
N ASN A 154 7.89 -25.61 4.83
CA ASN A 154 7.38 -25.56 6.21
C ASN A 154 7.38 -24.12 6.76
N SER A 155 6.82 -23.18 5.98
CA SER A 155 6.84 -21.76 6.24
C SER A 155 5.43 -21.21 6.48
N GLU A 156 5.28 -20.35 7.49
CA GLU A 156 4.06 -19.56 7.68
C GLU A 156 3.99 -18.35 6.74
N TYR A 157 5.12 -17.98 6.15
CA TYR A 157 5.25 -16.79 5.33
C TYR A 157 5.13 -17.09 3.83
N PRO A 158 4.59 -16.12 3.08
CA PRO A 158 3.91 -14.91 3.55
C PRO A 158 2.56 -15.22 4.21
N LYS A 159 2.14 -14.39 5.18
CA LYS A 159 0.76 -14.38 5.65
C LYS A 159 -0.11 -13.76 4.56
N LEU A 160 -1.17 -14.45 4.16
CA LEU A 160 -2.02 -14.03 3.05
C LEU A 160 -3.28 -13.34 3.53
N SER A 161 -3.71 -12.32 2.80
CA SER A 161 -4.94 -11.61 3.07
C SER A 161 -5.69 -11.32 1.77
N TRP A 162 -6.98 -11.62 1.77
CA TRP A 162 -7.92 -11.31 0.69
C TRP A 162 -8.43 -9.89 0.90
N GLN A 163 -7.85 -8.91 0.20
CA GLN A 163 -8.34 -7.55 0.21
C GLN A 163 -9.56 -7.43 -0.69
N PHE A 164 -10.66 -6.99 -0.12
CA PHE A 164 -11.95 -6.87 -0.78
C PHE A 164 -12.52 -5.48 -0.58
N VAL A 165 -12.51 -4.65 -1.61
CA VAL A 165 -13.21 -3.36 -1.59
C VAL A 165 -14.69 -3.62 -1.84
N ILE A 166 -15.53 -3.20 -0.90
CA ILE A 166 -16.96 -3.45 -0.94
C ILE A 166 -17.61 -2.40 -1.85
N PHE A 167 -18.20 -2.87 -2.95
CA PHE A 167 -18.97 -2.10 -3.91
C PHE A 167 -20.40 -2.64 -3.98
N GLY A 168 -21.35 -1.87 -4.52
CA GLY A 168 -22.73 -2.32 -4.67
C GLY A 168 -22.95 -3.44 -5.71
N HIS A 169 -21.93 -3.78 -6.52
CA HIS A 169 -22.00 -4.92 -7.44
C HIS A 169 -21.43 -6.22 -6.85
N ASN A 170 -20.65 -6.14 -5.78
CA ASN A 170 -20.01 -7.29 -5.15
C ASN A 170 -20.39 -7.48 -3.66
N GLU A 171 -21.23 -6.60 -3.09
CA GLU A 171 -21.60 -6.69 -1.66
C GLU A 171 -22.20 -8.04 -1.28
N GLN A 172 -22.97 -8.68 -2.20
CA GLN A 172 -23.59 -9.97 -1.96
C GLN A 172 -22.58 -11.13 -1.97
N ASP A 173 -21.36 -10.90 -2.44
CA ASP A 173 -20.27 -11.89 -2.42
C ASP A 173 -19.65 -12.08 -1.04
N LEU A 174 -19.89 -11.17 -0.07
CA LEU A 174 -19.23 -11.17 1.24
C LEU A 174 -19.24 -12.54 1.96
N PRO A 175 -20.37 -13.28 2.06
CA PRO A 175 -20.34 -14.60 2.68
C PRO A 175 -19.47 -15.60 1.93
N LYS A 176 -19.53 -15.58 0.60
CA LYS A 176 -18.75 -16.48 -0.26
C LYS A 176 -17.26 -16.20 -0.19
N VAL A 177 -16.87 -14.93 -0.14
CA VAL A 177 -15.46 -14.53 0.03
C VAL A 177 -14.90 -15.04 1.34
N LYS A 178 -15.66 -15.00 2.44
CA LYS A 178 -15.24 -15.56 3.74
C LYS A 178 -14.99 -17.08 3.66
N GLU A 179 -15.87 -17.83 2.97
CA GLU A 179 -15.66 -19.26 2.72
C GLU A 179 -14.36 -19.50 1.92
N LEU A 180 -14.14 -18.69 0.86
CA LEU A 180 -12.95 -18.81 0.03
C LEU A 180 -11.68 -18.43 0.83
N CYS A 181 -11.74 -17.45 1.70
CA CYS A 181 -10.64 -17.12 2.59
C CYS A 181 -10.22 -18.33 3.46
N LEU A 182 -11.19 -19.04 4.04
CA LEU A 182 -10.91 -20.26 4.80
C LEU A 182 -10.29 -21.35 3.91
N LYS A 183 -10.85 -21.57 2.72
CA LYS A 183 -10.34 -22.56 1.76
C LYS A 183 -8.89 -22.31 1.36
N TYR A 184 -8.52 -21.03 1.13
CA TYR A 184 -7.20 -20.64 0.63
C TYR A 184 -6.23 -20.21 1.73
N ASN A 185 -6.57 -20.42 3.00
CA ASN A 185 -5.76 -20.04 4.17
C ASN A 185 -5.37 -18.56 4.15
N MET A 186 -6.35 -17.70 3.96
CA MET A 186 -6.22 -16.25 3.89
C MET A 186 -7.03 -15.55 4.98
N ALA A 187 -6.53 -14.44 5.51
CA ALA A 187 -7.33 -13.53 6.30
C ALA A 187 -8.29 -12.74 5.39
N PHE A 188 -9.51 -12.49 5.86
CA PHE A 188 -10.44 -11.59 5.17
C PHE A 188 -10.14 -10.14 5.54
N ASN A 189 -9.89 -9.27 4.55
CA ASN A 189 -9.55 -7.87 4.72
C ASN A 189 -10.51 -6.96 3.94
N PRO A 190 -11.72 -6.71 4.46
CA PRO A 190 -12.68 -5.83 3.82
C PRO A 190 -12.24 -4.37 3.87
N LYS A 191 -12.48 -3.63 2.78
CA LYS A 191 -12.20 -2.19 2.66
C LYS A 191 -13.47 -1.45 2.25
N LEU A 192 -13.68 -0.30 2.86
CA LEU A 192 -14.77 0.60 2.45
C LEU A 192 -14.45 1.27 1.11
N ASN A 193 -15.44 1.32 0.22
CA ASN A 193 -15.35 2.01 -1.05
C ASN A 193 -14.83 3.45 -0.86
N TYR A 194 -13.95 3.90 -1.75
CA TYR A 194 -13.32 5.23 -1.69
C TYR A 194 -13.78 6.16 -2.82
N SER A 195 -14.69 5.70 -3.67
CA SER A 195 -15.17 6.43 -4.85
C SER A 195 -16.70 6.35 -4.97
N GLN A 196 -17.24 7.07 -5.95
CA GLN A 196 -18.66 6.98 -6.30
C GLN A 196 -18.98 5.82 -7.27
N PHE A 197 -17.97 5.03 -7.65
CA PHE A 197 -18.19 3.86 -8.48
C PHE A 197 -18.95 2.79 -7.69
N SER A 198 -20.08 2.36 -8.24
CA SER A 198 -20.91 1.26 -7.68
C SER A 198 -21.09 1.36 -6.16
N PRO A 199 -21.77 2.39 -5.65
CA PRO A 199 -21.97 2.57 -4.20
C PRO A 199 -22.76 1.40 -3.61
N VAL A 200 -22.52 1.09 -2.34
CA VAL A 200 -23.22 0.07 -1.56
C VAL A 200 -24.74 0.30 -1.64
N LYS A 201 -25.52 -0.73 -1.92
CA LYS A 201 -26.98 -0.71 -2.06
C LYS A 201 -27.67 -1.18 -0.78
N ASP A 202 -27.21 -2.31 -0.22
CA ASP A 202 -27.74 -2.88 1.03
C ASP A 202 -26.76 -2.59 2.19
N LYS A 203 -26.90 -1.41 2.79
CA LYS A 203 -26.06 -0.99 3.91
C LYS A 203 -26.19 -1.88 5.15
N GLU A 204 -27.38 -2.43 5.41
CA GLU A 204 -27.59 -3.29 6.58
C GLU A 204 -26.89 -4.63 6.41
N PHE A 205 -26.99 -5.20 5.22
CA PHE A 205 -26.26 -6.42 4.87
C PHE A 205 -24.75 -6.21 5.02
N VAL A 206 -24.20 -5.12 4.46
CA VAL A 206 -22.77 -4.82 4.56
C VAL A 206 -22.31 -4.61 6.01
N ARG A 207 -23.08 -3.88 6.84
CA ARG A 207 -22.74 -3.71 8.27
C ARG A 207 -22.62 -5.05 8.99
N ARG A 208 -23.54 -5.99 8.70
CA ARG A 208 -23.57 -7.32 9.32
C ARG A 208 -22.47 -8.22 8.78
N GLU A 209 -22.31 -8.26 7.46
CA GLU A 209 -21.45 -9.26 6.81
C GLU A 209 -19.98 -8.81 6.67
N SER A 210 -19.69 -7.53 6.61
CA SER A 210 -18.29 -7.08 6.42
C SER A 210 -17.39 -7.25 7.63
N GLY A 211 -17.96 -7.31 8.83
CA GLY A 211 -17.20 -7.24 10.09
C GLY A 211 -16.74 -5.82 10.46
N LEU A 212 -16.99 -4.81 9.61
CA LEU A 212 -16.61 -3.42 9.86
C LEU A 212 -17.63 -2.69 10.75
N GLY A 213 -18.87 -3.18 10.80
CA GLY A 213 -19.97 -2.56 11.53
C GLY A 213 -20.38 -1.18 11.00
N VAL A 214 -19.97 -0.86 9.78
CA VAL A 214 -20.30 0.33 8.98
C VAL A 214 -20.33 -0.04 7.52
N ALA A 215 -21.11 0.67 6.70
CA ALA A 215 -21.29 0.36 5.29
C ALA A 215 -20.46 1.26 4.34
N ASP A 216 -20.10 2.45 4.79
CA ASP A 216 -19.32 3.41 4.00
C ASP A 216 -18.43 4.28 4.90
N ARG A 217 -17.63 5.17 4.25
CA ARG A 217 -16.68 6.02 4.96
C ARG A 217 -17.34 7.17 5.74
N ASP A 218 -18.52 7.59 5.36
CA ASP A 218 -19.26 8.62 6.09
C ASP A 218 -19.78 8.05 7.41
N GLU A 219 -20.35 6.84 7.39
CA GLU A 219 -20.72 6.13 8.61
C GLU A 219 -19.49 5.86 9.51
N TYR A 220 -18.36 5.47 8.89
CA TYR A 220 -17.11 5.27 9.64
C TYR A 220 -16.69 6.55 10.36
N ARG A 221 -16.65 7.68 9.66
CA ARG A 221 -16.28 8.98 10.22
C ARG A 221 -17.20 9.40 11.37
N LEU A 222 -18.51 9.22 11.20
CA LEU A 222 -19.49 9.53 12.24
C LEU A 222 -19.33 8.65 13.47
N LYS A 223 -19.07 7.35 13.30
CA LYS A 223 -18.92 6.38 14.38
C LYS A 223 -17.61 6.54 15.15
N HIS A 224 -16.51 6.84 14.46
CA HIS A 224 -15.16 6.84 15.04
C HIS A 224 -14.59 8.24 15.27
N ASN A 225 -15.29 9.29 14.82
CA ASN A 225 -14.84 10.69 14.89
C ASN A 225 -13.47 10.97 14.25
N HIS A 226 -13.10 10.17 13.26
CA HIS A 226 -11.90 10.39 12.43
C HIS A 226 -12.07 9.78 11.03
N GLU A 227 -11.25 10.21 10.10
CA GLU A 227 -11.25 9.69 8.73
C GLU A 227 -10.81 8.23 8.67
N TYR A 228 -11.36 7.44 7.74
CA TYR A 228 -11.03 6.03 7.54
C TYR A 228 -9.55 5.80 7.21
N LYS A 229 -8.87 6.76 6.57
CA LYS A 229 -7.43 6.74 6.30
C LYS A 229 -6.84 8.12 6.57
N ALA A 230 -5.66 8.16 7.17
CA ALA A 230 -4.89 9.36 7.45
C ALA A 230 -3.53 9.32 6.73
N PRO A 231 -3.49 9.49 5.38
CA PRO A 231 -2.28 9.26 4.59
C PRO A 231 -1.14 10.24 4.91
N CYS A 232 -1.42 11.37 5.56
CA CYS A 232 -0.39 12.37 5.86
C CYS A 232 0.65 11.90 6.88
N TYR A 233 0.29 11.00 7.81
CA TYR A 233 1.25 10.39 8.74
C TYR A 233 2.32 9.55 8.02
N HIS A 234 2.01 9.07 6.82
CA HIS A 234 2.92 8.27 6.00
C HIS A 234 4.26 8.97 5.76
N CYS A 235 4.25 10.29 5.55
CA CYS A 235 5.47 11.08 5.37
C CYS A 235 6.48 10.97 6.52
N PHE A 236 6.00 10.66 7.72
CA PHE A 236 6.78 10.68 8.97
C PHE A 236 6.98 9.29 9.57
N SER A 237 6.33 8.30 9.01
CA SER A 237 6.35 6.90 9.46
C SER A 237 7.09 6.00 8.47
N SER A 238 6.60 5.96 7.23
CA SER A 238 7.12 5.13 6.14
C SER A 238 7.04 5.88 4.82
N PRO A 239 7.91 6.89 4.59
CA PRO A 239 7.80 7.76 3.43
C PRO A 239 7.78 6.99 2.12
N GLN A 240 6.86 7.40 1.23
CA GLN A 240 6.73 6.83 -0.10
C GLN A 240 7.90 7.25 -0.97
N ILE A 241 8.56 6.29 -1.58
CA ILE A 241 9.65 6.45 -2.53
C ILE A 241 9.20 5.87 -3.88
N ASN A 242 9.39 6.61 -4.92
CA ASN A 242 9.04 6.20 -6.28
C ASN A 242 10.12 5.27 -6.88
N TRP A 243 9.78 4.54 -7.93
CA TRP A 243 10.68 3.63 -8.65
C TRP A 243 12.00 4.27 -9.14
N ASN A 244 12.05 5.58 -9.36
CA ASN A 244 13.22 6.34 -9.80
C ASN A 244 14.04 6.97 -8.66
N GLY A 245 13.63 6.70 -7.40
CA GLY A 245 14.26 7.23 -6.20
C GLY A 245 13.65 8.53 -5.67
N ASP A 246 12.70 9.15 -6.35
CA ASP A 246 12.04 10.36 -5.87
C ASP A 246 11.30 10.12 -4.56
N ILE A 247 11.52 10.96 -3.57
CA ILE A 247 10.80 10.91 -2.29
C ILE A 247 9.47 11.64 -2.48
N LEU A 248 8.37 10.87 -2.49
CA LEU A 248 7.02 11.38 -2.61
C LEU A 248 6.44 11.76 -1.23
N GLY A 249 6.97 11.16 -0.15
CA GLY A 249 6.51 11.35 1.23
C GLY A 249 5.26 10.57 1.53
N CYS A 250 4.09 10.88 0.95
CA CYS A 250 2.88 10.12 1.18
C CYS A 250 2.38 9.37 -0.06
N SER A 251 1.56 8.34 0.16
CA SER A 251 1.03 7.45 -0.89
C SER A 251 0.08 8.11 -1.90
N VAL A 252 -0.38 9.33 -1.65
CA VAL A 252 -1.28 10.06 -2.58
C VAL A 252 -0.57 11.15 -3.37
N ASN A 253 0.69 11.45 -3.05
CA ASN A 253 1.44 12.49 -3.75
C ASN A 253 1.77 12.04 -5.19
N LYS A 254 1.35 12.85 -6.14
CA LYS A 254 1.60 12.70 -7.58
C LYS A 254 1.98 14.02 -8.25
N TRP A 255 2.28 15.03 -7.46
CA TRP A 255 2.49 16.40 -7.95
C TRP A 255 3.95 16.80 -7.96
N ARG A 256 4.72 16.51 -6.91
CA ARG A 256 6.08 17.01 -6.72
C ARG A 256 6.93 16.09 -5.85
N SER A 257 8.21 15.95 -6.19
CA SER A 257 9.20 15.28 -5.33
C SER A 257 9.61 16.19 -4.17
N LEU A 258 9.93 15.55 -3.05
CA LEU A 258 10.48 16.18 -1.83
C LEU A 258 12.00 15.98 -1.73
N GLY A 259 12.62 15.38 -2.72
CA GLY A 259 14.04 15.01 -2.80
C GLY A 259 14.21 13.68 -3.51
N ASN A 260 15.43 13.17 -3.55
CA ASN A 260 15.72 11.87 -4.16
C ASN A 260 16.67 11.07 -3.26
N VAL A 261 16.39 9.76 -3.06
CA VAL A 261 17.23 8.88 -2.23
C VAL A 261 18.61 8.57 -2.84
N LYS A 262 18.85 8.96 -4.09
CA LYS A 262 20.17 8.90 -4.74
C LYS A 262 21.09 10.05 -4.31
N ASP A 263 20.53 11.13 -3.77
CA ASP A 263 21.27 12.28 -3.30
C ASP A 263 21.76 12.14 -1.85
N GLY A 264 21.24 11.13 -1.11
CA GLY A 264 21.61 10.87 0.27
C GLY A 264 20.63 9.94 0.99
N SER A 265 20.86 9.73 2.29
CA SER A 265 20.00 8.86 3.12
C SER A 265 18.68 9.53 3.49
N LEU A 266 17.68 8.70 3.91
CA LEU A 266 16.44 9.22 4.49
C LEU A 266 16.69 10.05 5.77
N THR A 267 17.71 9.69 6.55
CA THR A 267 18.13 10.52 7.72
C THR A 267 18.52 11.91 7.27
N GLN A 268 19.36 12.06 6.23
CA GLN A 268 19.72 13.37 5.67
C GLN A 268 18.50 14.12 5.11
N TRP A 269 17.58 13.40 4.44
CA TRP A 269 16.34 14.01 3.99
C TRP A 269 15.50 14.57 5.15
N THR A 270 15.44 13.90 6.30
CA THR A 270 14.70 14.42 7.48
C THR A 270 15.33 15.68 8.08
N GLU A 271 16.57 16.01 7.74
CA GLU A 271 17.25 17.24 8.14
C GLU A 271 17.07 18.38 7.14
N SER A 272 16.49 18.10 5.96
CA SER A 272 16.29 19.06 4.88
C SER A 272 15.27 20.16 5.24
N GLU A 273 15.39 21.31 4.58
CA GLU A 273 14.40 22.39 4.71
C GLU A 273 13.00 21.97 4.23
N GLY A 274 12.93 21.11 3.19
CA GLY A 274 11.66 20.57 2.71
C GLY A 274 10.95 19.71 3.75
N PHE A 275 11.66 18.86 4.48
CA PHE A 275 11.07 18.05 5.55
C PHE A 275 10.66 18.93 6.75
N LYS A 276 11.47 19.91 7.15
CA LYS A 276 11.11 20.87 8.20
C LYS A 276 9.83 21.62 7.86
N ALA A 277 9.71 22.09 6.61
CA ALA A 277 8.51 22.74 6.12
C ALA A 277 7.27 21.82 6.12
N LEU A 278 7.44 20.51 5.85
CA LEU A 278 6.34 19.53 6.00
C LEU A 278 5.89 19.44 7.46
N VAL A 279 6.82 19.42 8.41
CA VAL A 279 6.49 19.39 9.86
C VAL A 279 5.73 20.64 10.25
N GLU A 280 6.20 21.82 9.87
CA GLU A 280 5.54 23.11 10.16
C GLU A 280 4.13 23.15 9.59
N LEU A 281 3.96 22.73 8.34
CA LEU A 281 2.66 22.74 7.67
C LEU A 281 1.67 21.74 8.30
N LEU A 282 2.09 20.50 8.52
CA LEU A 282 1.17 19.41 8.84
C LEU A 282 0.93 19.22 10.35
N PHE A 283 1.92 19.54 11.20
CA PHE A 283 1.78 19.43 12.67
C PHE A 283 1.45 20.76 13.34
N GLU A 284 1.95 21.87 12.80
CA GLU A 284 1.79 23.18 13.45
C GLU A 284 0.78 24.08 12.72
N GLY A 285 0.29 23.65 11.55
CA GLY A 285 -0.66 24.39 10.74
C GLY A 285 -0.11 25.69 10.16
N ARG A 286 1.23 25.84 10.16
CA ARG A 286 1.92 27.06 9.66
C ARG A 286 2.20 26.94 8.17
N ASP A 287 1.80 27.93 7.39
CA ASP A 287 2.17 27.99 5.98
C ASP A 287 3.67 28.26 5.82
N THR A 288 4.22 27.79 4.73
CA THR A 288 5.64 27.90 4.38
C THR A 288 5.78 28.46 2.97
N SER A 289 6.87 29.18 2.72
CA SER A 289 7.22 29.68 1.38
C SER A 289 7.64 28.53 0.44
N ILE A 290 7.99 27.36 0.97
CA ILE A 290 8.37 26.20 0.18
C ILE A 290 7.14 25.63 -0.51
N ASP A 291 7.25 25.37 -1.81
CA ASP A 291 6.19 24.78 -2.61
C ASP A 291 6.14 23.27 -2.38
N LEU A 292 5.40 22.86 -1.34
CA LEU A 292 5.20 21.47 -0.96
C LEU A 292 4.08 20.81 -1.78
N PRO A 293 4.18 19.49 -2.06
CA PRO A 293 3.10 18.76 -2.75
C PRO A 293 1.76 18.83 -2.02
N CYS A 294 1.77 19.01 -0.70
CA CYS A 294 0.60 19.16 0.13
C CYS A 294 -0.27 20.36 -0.27
N LYS A 295 0.32 21.43 -0.81
CA LYS A 295 -0.42 22.63 -1.28
C LYS A 295 -1.31 22.32 -2.49
N HIS A 296 -1.04 21.26 -3.22
CA HIS A 296 -1.83 20.76 -4.35
C HIS A 296 -2.83 19.66 -3.95
N CYS A 297 -2.80 19.23 -2.68
CA CYS A 297 -3.57 18.08 -2.20
C CYS A 297 -4.96 18.52 -1.70
N PRO A 298 -6.04 17.90 -2.20
CA PRO A 298 -7.40 18.21 -1.73
C PRO A 298 -7.63 17.91 -0.24
N ASN A 299 -6.77 17.08 0.38
CA ASN A 299 -6.87 16.75 1.79
C ASN A 299 -6.23 17.81 2.70
N LEU A 300 -5.48 18.79 2.17
CA LEU A 300 -4.78 19.78 3.00
C LEU A 300 -5.74 20.56 3.91
N VAL A 301 -6.88 21.01 3.39
CA VAL A 301 -7.87 21.77 4.17
C VAL A 301 -8.32 20.98 5.40
N LYS A 302 -8.55 19.68 5.26
CA LYS A 302 -8.94 18.81 6.38
C LYS A 302 -7.83 18.69 7.42
N VAL A 303 -6.58 18.56 6.96
CA VAL A 303 -5.42 18.45 7.86
C VAL A 303 -5.19 19.77 8.60
N LEU A 304 -5.32 20.91 7.93
CA LEU A 304 -5.16 22.22 8.58
C LEU A 304 -6.26 22.51 9.61
N SER A 305 -7.47 21.98 9.42
CA SER A 305 -8.54 22.09 10.43
C SER A 305 -8.31 21.19 11.67
N CYS A 306 -7.50 20.15 11.52
CA CYS A 306 -7.09 19.25 12.61
C CYS A 306 -5.65 18.77 12.33
N PRO A 307 -4.62 19.57 12.70
CA PRO A 307 -3.22 19.23 12.45
C PRO A 307 -2.82 17.87 13.03
N LEU A 308 -1.78 17.28 12.44
CA LEU A 308 -1.24 16.01 12.93
C LEU A 308 -0.72 16.16 14.37
N SER A 309 -0.72 15.06 15.11
CA SER A 309 -0.19 15.02 16.47
C SER A 309 0.83 13.90 16.63
N ILE A 310 1.73 14.01 17.61
CA ILE A 310 2.67 12.93 17.94
C ILE A 310 1.93 11.69 18.41
N GLU A 311 0.88 11.83 19.20
CA GLU A 311 0.03 10.70 19.63
C GLU A 311 -0.64 10.02 18.42
N GLY A 312 -1.15 10.80 17.47
CA GLY A 312 -1.69 10.27 16.21
C GLY A 312 -0.65 9.53 15.38
N LEU A 313 0.60 10.04 15.31
CA LEU A 313 1.69 9.36 14.64
C LEU A 313 2.07 8.05 15.33
N GLN A 314 2.11 8.02 16.66
CA GLN A 314 2.36 6.79 17.42
C GLN A 314 1.30 5.74 17.17
N LYS A 315 0.01 6.11 17.24
CA LYS A 315 -1.10 5.20 16.88
C LYS A 315 -1.03 4.71 15.43
N TYR A 316 -0.64 5.60 14.52
CA TYR A 316 -0.45 5.24 13.12
C TYR A 316 0.68 4.21 12.96
N ASN A 317 1.81 4.40 13.64
CA ASN A 317 2.93 3.46 13.63
C ASN A 317 2.52 2.10 14.23
N GLU A 318 1.73 2.08 15.30
CA GLU A 318 1.18 0.85 15.87
C GLU A 318 0.23 0.13 14.90
N TYR A 319 -0.53 0.87 14.11
CA TYR A 319 -1.42 0.29 13.09
C TYR A 319 -0.65 -0.31 11.90
N ILE A 320 0.46 0.29 11.49
CA ILE A 320 1.31 -0.25 10.41
C ILE A 320 2.16 -1.43 10.93
N ALA A 321 2.66 -1.34 12.16
CA ALA A 321 3.54 -2.33 12.78
C ALA A 321 2.95 -3.76 12.95
N PRO A 322 1.61 -4.02 13.03
CA PRO A 322 1.09 -5.38 13.04
C PRO A 322 1.35 -6.16 11.74
N ALA A 323 1.65 -5.48 10.65
CA ALA A 323 2.19 -6.14 9.45
C ALA A 323 3.61 -6.70 9.68
N LEU A 324 4.27 -6.29 10.79
CA LEU A 324 5.63 -6.66 11.18
C LEU A 324 5.68 -7.57 12.43
N ARG A 325 4.52 -7.94 12.98
CA ARG A 325 4.39 -8.87 14.11
C ARG A 325 3.52 -10.06 13.68
#